data_12e6f8897ee06782062f1c8c0cc0288f
#
_entry.id   12e6f8897ee06782062f1c8c0cc0288f
#
_cell.length_a   1.000
_cell.length_b   1.000
_cell.length_c   1.000
_cell.angle_alpha   90.00
_cell.angle_beta   90.00
_cell.angle_gamma   90.00
#
_symmetry.space_group_name_H-M   'P 1'
#
loop_
_entity.id
_entity.type
_entity.pdbx_description
1 polymer ?
#
loop_
_entity_poly.entity_id
_entity_poly.type
_entity_poly.pdbx_seq_one_letter_code
_entity_poly.pdbx_strand_id
1 'polypeptide(L)'
;MKLKDTGLTFQDIKDKVDKYMIETYERFDFLVETAKDQYMYDENGTPYLDFYAGIAVNSAGNCNEKVVAAVKDQVEDIMHTFNYPYTIPQALLAEKICTTIGMDKIFYQNSGTEANEAMIKMARKYG
;
A
#
# COMPACT_ATOMS: atom_id res chain seq x y z
N MET A 1 -13.19 8.52 2.46
CA MET A 1 -13.66 9.47 3.50
C MET A 1 -13.06 10.82 3.19
N LYS A 2 -13.83 11.88 3.19
CA LYS A 2 -13.36 13.24 2.97
C LYS A 2 -13.47 14.06 4.25
N LEU A 3 -12.63 15.07 4.42
CA LEU A 3 -12.60 15.91 5.64
C LEU A 3 -14.00 16.48 5.96
N LYS A 4 -14.69 17.01 4.96
CA LYS A 4 -16.05 17.55 5.08
C LYS A 4 -17.08 16.54 5.61
N ASP A 5 -16.87 15.26 5.43
CA ASP A 5 -17.78 14.19 5.87
C ASP A 5 -17.58 13.84 7.36
N THR A 6 -16.52 14.35 7.98
CA THR A 6 -16.13 14.06 9.36
C THR A 6 -16.58 15.12 10.36
N GLY A 7 -16.91 16.32 9.91
CA GLY A 7 -17.15 17.48 10.76
C GLY A 7 -15.91 18.04 11.46
N LEU A 8 -14.71 17.58 11.08
CA LEU A 8 -13.42 18.02 11.63
C LEU A 8 -12.73 19.02 10.70
N THR A 9 -11.82 19.81 11.27
CA THR A 9 -10.89 20.65 10.54
C THR A 9 -9.55 19.93 10.32
N PHE A 10 -8.70 20.44 9.42
CA PHE A 10 -7.33 19.91 9.28
C PHE A 10 -6.53 20.04 10.59
N GLN A 11 -6.73 21.12 11.35
CA GLN A 11 -6.09 21.25 12.65
C GLN A 11 -6.52 20.16 13.64
N ASP A 12 -7.81 19.79 13.68
CA ASP A 12 -8.28 18.68 14.51
C ASP A 12 -7.63 17.35 14.12
N ILE A 13 -7.34 17.13 12.84
CA ILE A 13 -6.61 15.95 12.39
C ILE A 13 -5.15 15.97 12.85
N LYS A 14 -4.47 17.12 12.75
CA LYS A 14 -3.11 17.31 13.28
C LYS A 14 -3.05 17.01 14.76
N ASP A 15 -3.92 17.62 15.56
CA ASP A 15 -3.98 17.44 17.02
C ASP A 15 -4.21 15.98 17.42
N LYS A 16 -5.02 15.25 16.64
CA LYS A 16 -5.23 13.81 16.86
C LYS A 16 -3.98 13.00 16.53
N VAL A 17 -3.30 13.32 15.45
CA VAL A 17 -2.03 12.65 15.06
C VAL A 17 -0.98 12.88 16.15
N ASP A 18 -0.77 14.12 16.57
CA ASP A 18 0.22 14.49 17.58
C ASP A 18 -0.08 13.85 18.95
N LYS A 19 -1.37 13.72 19.28
CA LYS A 19 -1.79 13.11 20.55
C LYS A 19 -1.69 11.58 20.58
N TYR A 20 -1.97 10.90 19.45
CA TYR A 20 -2.19 9.45 19.45
C TYR A 20 -1.16 8.66 18.63
N MET A 21 -0.28 9.31 17.88
CA MET A 21 0.76 8.64 17.11
C MET A 21 2.14 9.02 17.62
N ILE A 22 3.05 8.04 17.64
CA ILE A 22 4.46 8.29 17.96
C ILE A 22 5.08 9.11 16.83
N GLU A 23 5.74 10.20 17.17
CA GLU A 23 6.47 11.04 16.23
C GLU A 23 7.81 10.39 15.86
N THR A 24 7.83 9.68 14.74
CA THR A 24 9.03 9.02 14.21
C THR A 24 9.65 9.77 13.01
N TYR A 25 8.94 10.73 12.45
CA TYR A 25 9.37 11.60 11.34
C TYR A 25 8.50 12.86 11.29
N GLU A 26 9.05 13.93 10.75
CA GLU A 26 8.29 15.16 10.48
C GLU A 26 7.28 14.94 9.34
N ARG A 27 6.10 15.55 9.46
CA ARG A 27 5.06 15.54 8.44
C ARG A 27 5.01 16.84 7.69
N PHE A 28 4.71 16.77 6.40
CA PHE A 28 4.39 17.95 5.63
C PHE A 28 3.08 18.60 6.11
N ASP A 29 3.04 19.92 6.11
CA ASP A 29 1.89 20.68 6.61
C ASP A 29 0.79 20.81 5.55
N PHE A 30 0.31 19.69 5.06
CA PHE A 30 -0.88 19.60 4.19
C PHE A 30 -1.59 18.26 4.37
N LEU A 31 -2.91 18.24 4.16
CA LEU A 31 -3.72 17.03 4.21
C LEU A 31 -3.88 16.48 2.79
N VAL A 32 -3.52 15.23 2.57
CA VAL A 32 -3.87 14.53 1.32
C VAL A 32 -5.27 13.96 1.46
N GLU A 33 -6.24 14.50 0.71
CA GLU A 33 -7.61 14.01 0.71
C GLU A 33 -7.91 13.05 -0.44
N THR A 34 -7.40 13.36 -1.63
CA THR A 34 -7.56 12.52 -2.82
C THR A 34 -6.27 12.47 -3.63
N ALA A 35 -6.15 11.50 -4.51
CA ALA A 35 -5.04 11.41 -5.45
C ALA A 35 -5.50 10.79 -6.77
N LYS A 36 -4.88 11.19 -7.88
CA LYS A 36 -5.12 10.65 -9.22
C LYS A 36 -3.85 10.77 -10.05
N ASP A 37 -3.45 9.68 -10.67
CA ASP A 37 -2.26 9.60 -11.51
C ASP A 37 -1.02 10.15 -10.78
N GLN A 38 -0.40 11.23 -11.27
CA GLN A 38 0.78 11.86 -10.66
C GLN A 38 0.45 12.98 -9.67
N TYR A 39 -0.80 13.20 -9.32
CA TYR A 39 -1.20 14.29 -8.43
C TYR A 39 -1.85 13.80 -7.15
N MET A 40 -1.52 14.47 -6.04
CA MET A 40 -2.27 14.45 -4.78
C MET A 40 -3.04 15.76 -4.66
N TYR A 41 -4.15 15.75 -3.95
CA TYR A 41 -5.00 16.94 -3.74
C TYR A 41 -5.33 17.06 -2.27
N ASP A 42 -5.23 18.29 -1.74
CA ASP A 42 -5.65 18.59 -0.38
C ASP A 42 -7.20 18.71 -0.26
N GLU A 43 -7.68 19.04 0.93
CA GLU A 43 -9.10 19.22 1.23
C GLU A 43 -9.75 20.41 0.47
N ASN A 44 -8.92 21.32 -0.04
CA ASN A 44 -9.35 22.46 -0.85
C ASN A 44 -9.28 22.16 -2.35
N GLY A 45 -8.75 20.99 -2.72
CA GLY A 45 -8.53 20.60 -4.11
C GLY A 45 -7.25 21.17 -4.73
N THR A 46 -6.32 21.68 -3.92
CA THR A 46 -5.02 22.16 -4.39
C THR A 46 -4.19 20.97 -4.90
N PRO A 47 -3.69 20.98 -6.14
CA PRO A 47 -2.89 19.90 -6.68
C PRO A 47 -1.43 19.98 -6.20
N TYR A 48 -0.88 18.85 -5.80
CA TYR A 48 0.53 18.64 -5.50
C TYR A 48 1.07 17.55 -6.43
N LEU A 49 2.15 17.84 -7.15
CA LEU A 49 2.79 16.85 -8.02
C LEU A 49 3.56 15.82 -7.16
N ASP A 50 3.16 14.56 -7.26
CA ASP A 50 3.69 13.47 -6.44
C ASP A 50 4.95 12.85 -7.06
N PHE A 51 6.13 13.35 -6.70
CA PHE A 51 7.41 12.73 -7.04
C PHE A 51 7.85 11.63 -6.06
N TYR A 52 7.12 11.44 -4.96
CA TYR A 52 7.41 10.38 -3.99
C TYR A 52 6.77 9.03 -4.39
N ALA A 53 5.62 9.09 -5.03
CA ALA A 53 4.84 7.91 -5.46
C ALA A 53 4.70 6.85 -4.34
N GLY A 54 4.49 7.29 -3.08
CA GLY A 54 4.46 6.39 -1.93
C GLY A 54 5.78 5.65 -1.69
N ILE A 55 6.93 6.30 -1.94
CA ILE A 55 8.26 5.69 -1.98
C ILE A 55 8.30 4.57 -3.04
N ALA A 56 7.96 4.95 -4.28
CA ALA A 56 7.88 4.09 -5.48
C ALA A 56 6.81 2.97 -5.44
N VAL A 57 5.88 2.99 -4.50
CA VAL A 57 4.77 2.02 -4.42
C VAL A 57 3.74 2.27 -5.52
N ASN A 58 3.42 3.54 -5.81
CA ASN A 58 2.41 3.95 -6.78
C ASN A 58 2.97 4.05 -8.21
N SER A 59 3.80 3.09 -8.63
CA SER A 59 4.46 3.11 -9.94
C SER A 59 3.49 3.14 -11.14
N ALA A 60 2.25 2.68 -10.94
CA ALA A 60 1.18 2.75 -11.95
C ALA A 60 0.37 4.05 -11.89
N GLY A 61 0.76 5.00 -11.03
CA GLY A 61 0.00 6.20 -10.70
C GLY A 61 -1.01 6.01 -9.58
N ASN A 62 -1.32 7.12 -8.89
CA ASN A 62 -2.31 7.12 -7.82
C ASN A 62 -3.69 6.73 -8.36
N CYS A 63 -4.39 5.86 -7.65
CA CYS A 63 -5.73 5.41 -7.99
C CYS A 63 -5.89 4.94 -9.45
N ASN A 64 -4.90 4.20 -9.96
CA ASN A 64 -4.99 3.60 -11.30
C ASN A 64 -6.29 2.81 -11.46
N GLU A 65 -7.07 3.12 -12.50
CA GLU A 65 -8.43 2.60 -12.64
C GLU A 65 -8.49 1.08 -12.76
N LYS A 66 -7.51 0.46 -13.44
CA LYS A 66 -7.46 -1.00 -13.59
C LYS A 66 -7.13 -1.68 -12.25
N VAL A 67 -6.20 -1.09 -11.48
CA VAL A 67 -5.85 -1.61 -10.14
C VAL A 67 -7.04 -1.47 -9.19
N VAL A 68 -7.69 -0.29 -9.17
CA VAL A 68 -8.87 -0.04 -8.33
C VAL A 68 -10.02 -0.99 -8.69
N ALA A 69 -10.27 -1.21 -9.98
CA ALA A 69 -11.31 -2.15 -10.42
C ALA A 69 -11.01 -3.58 -9.97
N ALA A 70 -9.79 -4.07 -10.19
CA ALA A 70 -9.39 -5.40 -9.77
C ALA A 70 -9.47 -5.62 -8.26
N VAL A 71 -9.09 -4.60 -7.46
CA VAL A 71 -9.21 -4.68 -5.99
C VAL A 71 -10.67 -4.73 -5.55
N LYS A 72 -11.55 -3.91 -6.15
CA LYS A 72 -12.98 -3.93 -5.83
C LYS A 72 -13.62 -5.27 -6.16
N ASP A 73 -13.34 -5.79 -7.33
CA ASP A 73 -13.84 -7.09 -7.78
C ASP A 73 -13.41 -8.22 -6.83
N GLN A 74 -12.12 -8.27 -6.52
CA GLN A 74 -11.58 -9.33 -5.65
C GLN A 74 -12.07 -9.23 -4.21
N VAL A 75 -12.25 -8.03 -3.66
CA VAL A 75 -12.70 -7.86 -2.27
C VAL A 75 -14.17 -8.21 -2.07
N GLU A 76 -14.99 -8.16 -3.13
CA GLU A 76 -16.38 -8.63 -3.11
C GLU A 76 -16.45 -10.15 -3.04
N ASP A 77 -15.51 -10.87 -3.66
CA ASP A 77 -15.46 -12.33 -3.62
C ASP A 77 -14.80 -12.86 -2.34
N ILE A 78 -13.59 -12.40 -2.06
CA ILE A 78 -12.83 -12.81 -0.87
C ILE A 78 -11.79 -11.77 -0.47
N MET A 79 -11.93 -11.23 0.73
CA MET A 79 -11.04 -10.22 1.28
C MET A 79 -9.79 -10.85 1.90
N HIS A 80 -9.95 -11.94 2.65
CA HIS A 80 -8.86 -12.61 3.35
C HIS A 80 -9.15 -14.08 3.58
N THR A 81 -8.11 -14.90 3.54
CA THR A 81 -8.11 -16.28 4.01
C THR A 81 -6.73 -16.63 4.60
N PHE A 82 -6.69 -17.69 5.40
CA PHE A 82 -5.42 -18.23 5.89
C PHE A 82 -4.66 -19.01 4.80
N ASN A 83 -3.40 -19.35 5.03
CA ASN A 83 -2.49 -19.84 3.98
C ASN A 83 -2.63 -21.32 3.60
N TYR A 84 -3.52 -22.10 4.23
CA TYR A 84 -3.67 -23.53 3.91
C TYR A 84 -4.49 -23.81 2.66
N PRO A 85 -5.60 -23.09 2.38
CA PRO A 85 -6.27 -23.26 1.10
C PRO A 85 -5.51 -22.56 -0.04
N TYR A 86 -5.71 -23.06 -1.25
CA TYR A 86 -5.22 -22.41 -2.46
C TYR A 86 -6.11 -21.24 -2.82
N THR A 87 -5.52 -20.15 -3.32
CA THR A 87 -6.23 -19.00 -3.88
C THR A 87 -5.74 -18.70 -5.29
N ILE A 88 -6.65 -18.29 -6.15
CA ILE A 88 -6.34 -18.00 -7.56
C ILE A 88 -5.33 -16.83 -7.69
N PRO A 89 -5.53 -15.67 -7.04
CA PRO A 89 -4.60 -14.55 -7.18
C PRO A 89 -3.18 -14.89 -6.71
N GLN A 90 -3.04 -15.65 -5.63
CA GLN A 90 -1.75 -16.06 -5.10
C GLN A 90 -0.97 -16.93 -6.10
N ALA A 91 -1.65 -17.93 -6.69
CA ALA A 91 -1.01 -18.84 -7.64
C ALA A 91 -0.59 -18.13 -8.93
N LEU A 92 -1.49 -17.33 -9.51
CA LEU A 92 -1.21 -16.59 -10.75
C LEU A 92 -0.11 -15.53 -10.56
N LEU A 93 -0.08 -14.84 -9.40
CA LEU A 93 0.96 -13.89 -9.10
C LEU A 93 2.32 -14.58 -8.91
N ALA A 94 2.36 -15.73 -8.23
CA ALA A 94 3.57 -16.53 -8.07
C ALA A 94 4.17 -16.92 -9.43
N GLU A 95 3.36 -17.49 -10.32
CA GLU A 95 3.77 -17.84 -11.68
C GLU A 95 4.30 -16.61 -12.43
N LYS A 96 3.54 -15.52 -12.42
CA LYS A 96 3.92 -14.29 -13.13
C LYS A 96 5.24 -13.71 -12.66
N ILE A 97 5.47 -13.63 -11.36
CA ILE A 97 6.72 -13.12 -10.81
C ILE A 97 7.88 -14.07 -11.15
N CYS A 98 7.77 -15.35 -10.82
CA CYS A 98 8.84 -16.31 -11.02
C CYS A 98 9.28 -16.39 -12.50
N THR A 99 8.32 -16.45 -13.43
CA THR A 99 8.62 -16.47 -14.86
C THR A 99 9.24 -15.18 -15.38
N THR A 100 8.87 -14.02 -14.79
CA THR A 100 9.38 -12.71 -15.23
C THR A 100 10.83 -12.49 -14.78
N ILE A 101 11.18 -12.91 -13.55
CA ILE A 101 12.51 -12.66 -12.97
C ILE A 101 13.45 -13.88 -13.05
N GLY A 102 12.99 -15.03 -13.58
CA GLY A 102 13.78 -16.26 -13.71
C GLY A 102 14.06 -16.94 -12.37
N MET A 103 13.13 -16.92 -11.43
CA MET A 103 13.21 -17.63 -10.16
C MET A 103 12.26 -18.84 -10.12
N ASP A 104 12.62 -19.86 -9.34
CA ASP A 104 11.83 -21.09 -9.25
C ASP A 104 10.61 -20.97 -8.33
N LYS A 105 10.76 -20.25 -7.23
CA LYS A 105 9.74 -20.17 -6.17
C LYS A 105 9.72 -18.80 -5.50
N ILE A 106 8.56 -18.45 -4.95
CA ILE A 106 8.35 -17.23 -4.17
C ILE A 106 7.74 -17.58 -2.81
N PHE A 107 8.09 -16.80 -1.80
CA PHE A 107 7.46 -16.81 -0.49
C PHE A 107 6.93 -15.41 -0.17
N TYR A 108 5.63 -15.29 0.07
CA TYR A 108 4.97 -14.02 0.34
C TYR A 108 5.10 -13.61 1.80
N GLN A 109 5.34 -12.33 2.03
CA GLN A 109 5.38 -11.68 3.35
C GLN A 109 4.59 -10.36 3.29
N ASN A 110 4.24 -9.81 4.47
CA ASN A 110 3.43 -8.59 4.54
C ASN A 110 4.27 -7.30 4.43
N SER A 111 5.58 -7.39 4.66
CA SER A 111 6.48 -6.24 4.64
C SER A 111 7.89 -6.61 4.18
N GLY A 112 8.67 -5.62 3.76
CA GLY A 112 10.09 -5.80 3.44
C GLY A 112 10.91 -6.29 4.64
N THR A 113 10.57 -5.86 5.86
CA THR A 113 11.22 -6.32 7.10
C THR A 113 11.00 -7.81 7.31
N GLU A 114 9.77 -8.28 7.16
CA GLU A 114 9.44 -9.71 7.27
C GLU A 114 10.08 -10.54 6.17
N ALA A 115 10.14 -10.02 4.94
CA ALA A 115 10.82 -10.67 3.82
C ALA A 115 12.33 -10.83 4.08
N ASN A 116 12.99 -9.80 4.61
CA ASN A 116 14.39 -9.88 5.01
C ASN A 116 14.62 -10.87 6.15
N GLU A 117 13.76 -10.88 7.16
CA GLU A 117 13.82 -11.87 8.25
C GLU A 117 13.64 -13.31 7.73
N ALA A 118 12.68 -13.53 6.84
CA ALA A 118 12.46 -14.83 6.21
C ALA A 118 13.68 -15.27 5.39
N MET A 119 14.29 -14.37 4.61
CA MET A 119 15.49 -14.63 3.84
C MET A 119 16.66 -15.06 4.74
N ILE A 120 16.90 -14.34 5.83
CA ILE A 120 17.97 -14.67 6.80
C ILE A 120 17.71 -16.05 7.43
N LYS A 121 16.46 -16.33 7.83
CA LYS A 121 16.09 -17.63 8.41
C LYS A 121 16.27 -18.78 7.40
N MET A 122 15.87 -18.58 6.15
CA MET A 122 16.07 -19.57 5.09
C MET A 122 17.56 -19.83 4.83
N ALA A 123 18.36 -18.78 4.69
CA ALA A 123 19.80 -18.91 4.50
C ALA A 123 20.47 -19.69 5.65
N ARG A 124 20.14 -19.38 6.90
CA ARG A 124 20.65 -20.10 8.09
C ARG A 124 20.17 -21.54 8.20
N LYS A 125 18.99 -21.84 7.67
CA LYS A 125 18.44 -23.20 7.68
C LYS A 125 19.06 -24.06 6.58
N TYR A 126 19.44 -23.46 5.44
CA TYR A 126 20.01 -24.15 4.30
C TYR A 126 21.52 -24.40 4.46
N GLY A 127 22.28 -23.45 5.03
CA GLY A 127 23.70 -23.54 5.33
C GLY A 127 23.95 -24.20 6.69
#